data_2e9d842839c0a826d7c28eb0bb5a32ff
#
_entry.id   2e9d842839c0a826d7c28eb0bb5a32ff
#
_cell.length_a   1.000
_cell.length_b   1.000
_cell.length_c   1.000
_cell.angle_alpha   90.00
_cell.angle_beta   90.00
_cell.angle_gamma   90.00
#
_symmetry.space_group_name_H-M   'P 1'
#
loop_
_entity.id
_entity.type
_entity.pdbx_description
1 polymer ?
#
loop_
_entity_poly.entity_id
_entity_poly.type
_entity_poly.pdbx_seq_one_letter_code
_entity_poly.pdbx_strand_id
1 'polypeptide(L)'
;MRQLTSDKVYELDLPFPLGIVDGNRVYLSGRTARDPETGYPIDGIEEQTERVLTDIEVLLEEAGTSIDNVVQATIYLASMSDIGVVNDIYEEYMTEPYPARSAVEVSDLAADFDIEIEVVAALEE
;
A
#
# COMPACT_ATOMS: atom_id res chain seq x y z
N MET A 1 -0.17 21.51 0.59
CA MET A 1 0.42 20.17 0.51
C MET A 1 1.03 19.80 1.85
N ARG A 2 0.78 18.60 2.33
CA ARG A 2 1.24 18.18 3.65
C ARG A 2 1.87 16.79 3.55
N GLN A 3 3.03 16.62 4.16
CA GLN A 3 3.68 15.32 4.23
C GLN A 3 3.05 14.48 5.32
N LEU A 4 2.75 13.23 5.01
CA LEU A 4 2.19 12.29 5.97
C LEU A 4 3.32 11.69 6.81
N THR A 5 3.11 11.63 8.12
CA THR A 5 4.05 11.01 9.05
C THR A 5 3.31 10.02 9.93
N SER A 6 4.00 8.97 10.38
CA SER A 6 3.42 7.98 11.27
C SER A 6 4.54 7.21 11.95
N ASP A 7 4.33 6.86 13.22
CA ASP A 7 5.24 5.98 13.94
C ASP A 7 4.70 4.54 14.03
N LYS A 8 3.60 4.27 13.35
CA LYS A 8 2.93 2.96 13.42
C LYS A 8 3.36 2.01 12.30
N VAL A 9 4.07 2.51 11.30
CA VAL A 9 4.57 1.71 10.20
C VAL A 9 6.06 1.95 10.07
N TYR A 10 6.77 1.00 9.47
CA TYR A 10 8.20 1.16 9.24
C TYR A 10 8.42 2.18 8.12
N GLU A 11 9.35 3.12 8.34
CA GLU A 11 9.67 4.13 7.33
C GLU A 11 11.17 4.11 7.07
N LEU A 12 11.53 4.05 5.77
CA LEU A 12 12.91 4.15 5.34
C LEU A 12 13.35 5.61 5.30
N ASP A 13 14.62 5.86 5.65
CA ASP A 13 15.19 7.20 5.55
C ASP A 13 15.71 7.41 4.13
N LEU A 14 14.78 7.59 3.20
CA LEU A 14 15.05 7.76 1.78
C LEU A 14 14.32 9.02 1.29
N PRO A 15 14.68 9.52 0.11
CA PRO A 15 14.13 10.80 -0.37
C PRO A 15 12.70 10.67 -0.92
N PHE A 16 11.82 10.05 -0.14
CA PHE A 16 10.39 10.05 -0.43
C PHE A 16 9.62 9.89 0.89
N PRO A 17 8.44 10.49 1.00
CA PRO A 17 7.64 10.40 2.23
C PRO A 17 6.80 9.13 2.25
N LEU A 18 6.12 8.89 3.37
CA LEU A 18 5.08 7.86 3.43
C LEU A 18 3.94 8.20 2.50
N GLY A 19 3.61 9.47 2.38
CA GLY A 19 2.58 9.95 1.48
C GLY A 19 2.47 11.46 1.53
N ILE A 20 1.63 11.99 0.65
CA ILE A 20 1.38 13.43 0.53
C ILE A 20 -0.12 13.65 0.53
N VAL A 21 -0.57 14.61 1.32
CA VAL A 21 -1.93 15.11 1.25
C VAL A 21 -1.91 16.39 0.43
N ASP A 22 -2.68 16.44 -0.63
CA ASP A 22 -2.74 17.61 -1.51
C ASP A 22 -4.20 17.85 -1.90
N GLY A 23 -4.75 18.98 -1.43
CA GLY A 23 -6.16 19.26 -1.61
C GLY A 23 -7.01 18.21 -0.89
N ASN A 24 -7.90 17.56 -1.62
CA ASN A 24 -8.76 16.52 -1.06
C ASN A 24 -8.31 15.11 -1.47
N ARG A 25 -7.02 14.94 -1.77
CA ARG A 25 -6.46 13.64 -2.16
C ARG A 25 -5.28 13.30 -1.29
N VAL A 26 -5.14 12.00 -1.01
CA VAL A 26 -3.99 11.43 -0.32
C VAL A 26 -3.28 10.52 -1.32
N TYR A 27 -2.00 10.76 -1.50
CA TYR A 27 -1.14 9.98 -2.39
C TYR A 27 -0.16 9.22 -1.51
N LEU A 28 -0.27 7.92 -1.43
CA LEU A 28 0.70 7.13 -0.69
C LEU A 28 1.82 6.69 -1.62
N SER A 29 3.05 6.81 -1.13
CA SER A 29 4.18 6.20 -1.81
C SER A 29 3.98 4.68 -1.85
N GLY A 30 4.57 4.02 -2.84
CA GLY A 30 4.48 2.57 -2.94
C GLY A 30 4.91 1.90 -1.65
N ARG A 31 4.14 0.91 -1.22
CA ARG A 31 4.36 0.25 0.07
C ARG A 31 4.77 -1.19 -0.14
N THR A 32 5.85 -1.60 0.52
CA THR A 32 6.31 -2.98 0.57
C THR A 32 6.23 -3.48 2.00
N ALA A 33 6.35 -4.79 2.18
CA ALA A 33 6.04 -5.42 3.46
C ALA A 33 7.30 -5.59 4.32
N ARG A 34 7.52 -4.66 5.24
CA ARG A 34 8.62 -4.75 6.20
C ARG A 34 8.06 -4.98 7.60
N ASP A 35 8.79 -5.78 8.37
CA ASP A 35 8.49 -5.94 9.80
C ASP A 35 8.61 -4.57 10.46
N PRO A 36 7.58 -4.09 11.18
CA PRO A 36 7.63 -2.74 11.75
C PRO A 36 8.69 -2.57 12.84
N GLU A 37 9.16 -3.64 13.45
CA GLU A 37 10.17 -3.53 14.52
C GLU A 37 11.59 -3.64 13.98
N THR A 38 11.82 -4.52 13.01
CA THR A 38 13.17 -4.80 12.52
C THR A 38 13.48 -4.13 11.19
N GLY A 39 12.45 -3.82 10.39
CA GLY A 39 12.63 -3.30 9.05
C GLY A 39 12.98 -4.35 8.01
N TYR A 40 13.11 -5.61 8.42
CA TYR A 40 13.42 -6.68 7.47
C TYR A 40 12.20 -7.05 6.64
N PRO A 41 12.40 -7.47 5.39
CA PRO A 41 11.29 -7.95 4.57
C PRO A 41 10.59 -9.14 5.21
N ILE A 42 9.27 -9.16 5.08
CA ILE A 42 8.42 -10.28 5.49
C ILE A 42 8.39 -11.28 4.34
N ASP A 43 8.50 -12.57 4.63
CA ASP A 43 8.49 -13.61 3.61
C ASP A 43 7.06 -14.02 3.26
N GLY A 44 6.87 -14.36 1.98
CA GLY A 44 5.63 -14.98 1.51
C GLY A 44 4.62 -13.98 1.00
N ILE A 45 3.98 -14.33 -0.13
CA ILE A 45 3.04 -13.42 -0.77
C ILE A 45 1.82 -13.12 0.10
N GLU A 46 1.32 -14.09 0.85
CA GLU A 46 0.17 -13.87 1.72
C GLU A 46 0.49 -12.86 2.81
N GLU A 47 1.57 -13.11 3.57
CA GLU A 47 1.98 -12.24 4.66
C GLU A 47 2.38 -10.85 4.16
N GLN A 48 3.04 -10.78 3.02
CA GLN A 48 3.41 -9.50 2.44
C GLN A 48 2.17 -8.69 2.06
N THR A 49 1.21 -9.33 1.41
CA THR A 49 -0.02 -8.64 0.99
C THR A 49 -0.80 -8.14 2.20
N GLU A 50 -0.93 -8.97 3.24
CA GLU A 50 -1.59 -8.56 4.49
C GLU A 50 -0.90 -7.36 5.12
N ARG A 51 0.43 -7.39 5.20
CA ARG A 51 1.17 -6.30 5.83
C ARG A 51 1.04 -5.00 5.03
N VAL A 52 1.17 -5.08 3.71
CA VAL A 52 1.06 -3.90 2.86
C VAL A 52 -0.32 -3.26 3.02
N LEU A 53 -1.38 -4.06 2.97
CA LEU A 53 -2.74 -3.52 3.06
C LEU A 53 -3.05 -2.99 4.46
N THR A 54 -2.55 -3.65 5.51
CA THR A 54 -2.70 -3.16 6.87
C THR A 54 -1.98 -1.82 7.04
N ASP A 55 -0.77 -1.69 6.50
CA ASP A 55 -0.03 -0.43 6.58
C ASP A 55 -0.76 0.68 5.83
N ILE A 56 -1.32 0.38 4.65
CA ILE A 56 -2.09 1.35 3.88
C ILE A 56 -3.29 1.82 4.69
N GLU A 57 -3.99 0.89 5.33
CA GLU A 57 -5.14 1.21 6.18
C GLU A 57 -4.76 2.17 7.29
N VAL A 58 -3.65 1.88 7.99
CA VAL A 58 -3.15 2.73 9.08
C VAL A 58 -2.78 4.12 8.56
N LEU A 59 -2.07 4.18 7.44
CA LEU A 59 -1.61 5.45 6.88
C LEU A 59 -2.78 6.32 6.43
N LEU A 60 -3.80 5.73 5.85
CA LEU A 60 -4.98 6.50 5.43
C LEU A 60 -5.74 7.04 6.65
N GLU A 61 -5.83 6.27 7.73
CA GLU A 61 -6.44 6.75 8.96
C GLU A 61 -5.65 7.90 9.57
N GLU A 62 -4.31 7.82 9.54
CA GLU A 62 -3.46 8.92 9.98
C GLU A 62 -3.68 10.18 9.15
N ALA A 63 -4.01 10.01 7.88
CA ALA A 63 -4.25 11.13 6.97
C ALA A 63 -5.65 11.74 7.15
N GLY A 64 -6.54 11.08 7.88
CA GLY A 64 -7.89 11.57 8.12
C GLY A 64 -8.94 10.99 7.18
N THR A 65 -8.64 9.86 6.56
CA THR A 65 -9.58 9.18 5.68
C THR A 65 -9.60 7.69 6.03
N SER A 66 -9.93 6.82 5.11
CA SER A 66 -9.93 5.39 5.35
C SER A 66 -9.71 4.64 4.05
N ILE A 67 -9.46 3.34 4.18
CA ILE A 67 -9.25 2.48 3.01
C ILE A 67 -10.50 2.41 2.15
N ASP A 68 -11.67 2.67 2.72
CA ASP A 68 -12.94 2.69 1.97
C ASP A 68 -12.98 3.83 0.96
N ASN A 69 -12.14 4.82 1.11
CA ASN A 69 -12.10 5.99 0.24
C ASN A 69 -10.98 5.95 -0.78
N VAL A 70 -10.32 4.80 -0.94
CA VAL A 70 -9.33 4.61 -2.00
C VAL A 70 -10.04 4.68 -3.34
N VAL A 71 -9.53 5.49 -4.26
CA VAL A 71 -10.10 5.66 -5.60
C VAL A 71 -9.27 4.96 -6.66
N GLN A 72 -7.99 4.74 -6.41
CA GLN A 72 -7.11 4.09 -7.38
C GLN A 72 -6.02 3.32 -6.65
N ALA A 73 -5.73 2.12 -7.14
CA ALA A 73 -4.66 1.27 -6.62
C ALA A 73 -3.85 0.72 -7.77
N THR A 74 -2.53 0.66 -7.61
CA THR A 74 -1.63 -0.01 -8.54
C THR A 74 -0.85 -1.07 -7.79
N ILE A 75 -0.88 -2.29 -8.29
CA ILE A 75 -0.21 -3.43 -7.69
C ILE A 75 0.92 -3.86 -8.59
N TYR A 76 2.12 -3.89 -8.03
CA TYR A 76 3.32 -4.35 -8.71
C TYR A 76 3.70 -5.71 -8.14
N LEU A 77 3.85 -6.73 -9.00
CA LEU A 77 4.14 -8.09 -8.59
C LEU A 77 5.46 -8.56 -9.19
N ALA A 78 6.23 -9.29 -8.39
CA ALA A 78 7.42 -9.98 -8.92
C ALA A 78 6.99 -11.14 -9.81
N SER A 79 5.81 -11.74 -9.56
CA SER A 79 5.27 -12.83 -10.38
C SER A 79 3.76 -12.70 -10.48
N MET A 80 3.24 -12.65 -11.70
CA MET A 80 1.80 -12.57 -11.91
C MET A 80 1.09 -13.84 -11.45
N SER A 81 1.82 -14.94 -11.25
CA SER A 81 1.22 -16.16 -10.73
C SER A 81 0.65 -15.98 -9.31
N ASP A 82 1.04 -14.92 -8.61
CA ASP A 82 0.55 -14.62 -7.25
C ASP A 82 -0.77 -13.85 -7.25
N ILE A 83 -1.29 -13.43 -8.43
CA ILE A 83 -2.42 -12.51 -8.48
C ILE A 83 -3.68 -13.09 -7.83
N GLY A 84 -3.88 -14.41 -7.89
CA GLY A 84 -5.05 -15.03 -7.27
C GLY A 84 -5.07 -14.87 -5.76
N VAL A 85 -3.93 -15.10 -5.12
CA VAL A 85 -3.80 -14.92 -3.67
C VAL A 85 -3.99 -13.45 -3.30
N VAL A 86 -3.38 -12.55 -4.07
CA VAL A 86 -3.49 -11.11 -3.83
C VAL A 86 -4.95 -10.66 -3.95
N ASN A 87 -5.66 -11.13 -4.97
CA ASN A 87 -7.07 -10.76 -5.16
C ASN A 87 -7.92 -11.17 -3.97
N ASP A 88 -7.71 -12.37 -3.44
CA ASP A 88 -8.50 -12.86 -2.30
C ASP A 88 -8.31 -11.98 -1.07
N ILE A 89 -7.07 -11.57 -0.80
CA ILE A 89 -6.77 -10.72 0.36
C ILE A 89 -7.24 -9.30 0.12
N TYR A 90 -6.99 -8.77 -1.08
CA TYR A 90 -7.40 -7.41 -1.47
C TYR A 90 -8.91 -7.25 -1.29
N GLU A 91 -9.68 -8.24 -1.66
CA GLU A 91 -11.13 -8.23 -1.54
C GLU A 91 -11.58 -8.10 -0.09
N GLU A 92 -10.81 -8.62 0.86
CA GLU A 92 -11.12 -8.53 2.28
C GLU A 92 -10.92 -7.12 2.83
N TYR A 93 -10.02 -6.34 2.23
CA TYR A 93 -9.70 -4.99 2.70
C TYR A 93 -10.51 -3.91 1.99
N MET A 94 -10.81 -4.09 0.71
CA MET A 94 -11.48 -3.07 -0.09
C MET A 94 -12.98 -3.29 -0.07
N THR A 95 -13.74 -2.19 -0.23
CA THR A 95 -15.20 -2.23 -0.25
C THR A 95 -15.72 -1.77 -1.60
N GLU A 96 -16.91 -2.23 -1.95
CA GLU A 96 -17.55 -1.79 -3.19
C GLU A 96 -18.11 -0.38 -3.02
N PRO A 97 -18.04 0.49 -4.03
CA PRO A 97 -17.42 0.20 -5.33
C PRO A 97 -15.90 0.08 -5.18
N TYR A 98 -15.33 -0.98 -5.77
CA TYR A 98 -13.89 -1.18 -5.68
C TYR A 98 -13.14 -0.03 -6.36
N PRO A 99 -11.92 0.28 -5.89
CA PRO A 99 -11.10 1.29 -6.56
C PRO A 99 -10.78 0.88 -7.99
N ALA A 100 -10.56 1.87 -8.86
CA ALA A 100 -9.95 1.59 -10.15
C ALA A 100 -8.57 0.99 -9.89
N ARG A 101 -8.18 -0.04 -10.65
CA ARG A 101 -6.98 -0.80 -10.32
C ARG A 101 -6.24 -1.26 -11.57
N SER A 102 -4.90 -1.27 -11.46
CA SER A 102 -4.02 -1.97 -12.41
C SER A 102 -3.11 -2.90 -11.63
N ALA A 103 -2.81 -4.05 -12.18
CA ALA A 103 -1.84 -4.98 -11.63
C ALA A 103 -0.88 -5.37 -12.74
N VAL A 104 0.42 -5.26 -12.47
CA VAL A 104 1.45 -5.54 -13.46
C VAL A 104 2.56 -6.37 -12.84
N GLU A 105 3.17 -7.21 -13.66
CA GLU A 105 4.38 -7.92 -13.27
C GLU A 105 5.57 -7.04 -13.65
N VAL A 106 6.53 -6.91 -12.74
CA VAL A 106 7.73 -6.13 -12.96
C VAL A 106 8.93 -7.06 -12.93
N SER A 107 10.05 -6.62 -13.54
CA SER A 107 11.24 -7.46 -13.60
C SER A 107 11.92 -7.60 -12.24
N ASP A 108 11.72 -6.61 -11.35
CA ASP A 108 12.39 -6.63 -10.03
C ASP A 108 11.72 -5.64 -9.09
N LEU A 109 11.75 -5.95 -7.81
CA LEU A 109 11.34 -5.05 -6.74
C LEU A 109 12.50 -4.94 -5.74
N ALA A 110 12.56 -3.81 -5.04
CA ALA A 110 13.59 -3.60 -4.03
C ALA A 110 13.57 -4.72 -3.00
N ALA A 111 14.75 -5.13 -2.52
CA ALA A 111 14.92 -6.11 -1.44
C ALA A 111 14.20 -7.44 -1.71
N ASP A 112 14.00 -7.78 -2.97
CA ASP A 112 13.34 -9.04 -3.40
C ASP A 112 11.93 -9.19 -2.86
N PHE A 113 11.21 -8.08 -2.65
CA PHE A 113 9.80 -8.15 -2.29
C PHE A 113 9.01 -8.79 -3.43
N ASP A 114 7.93 -9.46 -3.06
CA ASP A 114 7.02 -10.09 -4.03
C ASP A 114 5.91 -9.15 -4.48
N ILE A 115 5.63 -8.11 -3.71
CA ILE A 115 4.52 -7.19 -3.99
C ILE A 115 4.83 -5.78 -3.49
N GLU A 116 4.33 -4.81 -4.23
CA GLU A 116 4.31 -3.41 -3.82
C GLU A 116 2.97 -2.83 -4.26
N ILE A 117 2.35 -2.01 -3.42
CA ILE A 117 1.06 -1.38 -3.74
C ILE A 117 1.15 0.10 -3.46
N GLU A 118 0.64 0.91 -4.41
CA GLU A 118 0.45 2.34 -4.18
C GLU A 118 -1.01 2.68 -4.40
N VAL A 119 -1.52 3.66 -3.63
CA VAL A 119 -2.92 4.05 -3.72
C VAL A 119 -3.07 5.55 -3.70
N VAL A 120 -4.19 6.00 -4.26
CA VAL A 120 -4.70 7.37 -4.13
C VAL A 120 -6.05 7.27 -3.46
N ALA A 121 -6.28 8.08 -2.43
CA ALA A 121 -7.55 8.07 -1.70
C ALA A 121 -8.14 9.48 -1.64
N ALA A 122 -9.45 9.55 -1.53
CA ALA A 122 -10.15 10.80 -1.28
C ALA A 122 -10.14 11.08 0.22
N LEU A 123 -9.96 12.35 0.59
CA LEU A 123 -10.04 12.75 2.00
C LEU A 123 -11.47 12.77 2.48
N GLU A 124 -12.39 13.18 1.62
CA GLU A 124 -13.80 13.26 1.98
C GLU A 124 -14.67 13.01 0.76
N GLU A 125 -15.92 12.72 1.02
CA GLU A 125 -16.93 12.44 -0.01
C GLU A 125 -17.53 13.69 -0.61
#